data_0e02408f0598eba75df2bb364edf4ebf
#
_entry.id   0e02408f0598eba75df2bb364edf4ebf
#
_cell.length_a   1.000
_cell.length_b   1.000
_cell.length_c   1.000
_cell.angle_alpha   90.00
_cell.angle_beta   90.00
_cell.angle_gamma   90.00
#
_symmetry.space_group_name_H-M   'P 1'
#
loop_
_entity.id
_entity.type
_entity.pdbx_description
1 polymer ?
#
loop_
_entity_poly.entity_id
_entity_poly.type
_entity_poly.pdbx_seq_one_letter_code
_entity_poly.pdbx_strand_id
1 'polypeptide(L)'
;LSNQIYFIIIAMAKTIDIQLLKQLDKPRVWFCKYFPSRIRNVGEKEKADRQLVFDFKDGRAYEEVAQRTATQMWETYGKECANIVFSPVPASTCEKNVIRYKAFCQRVCELTGAINGFDHVSVSGERLTVHENRKNEKEVRKVNIIEFDDVFFKGKSVLVFDDVITKGLSYAVYANQLENLGANVLGGLF
;
A
#
# COMPACT_ATOMS: atom_id res chain seq x y z
N LEU A 1 -0.53 -27.01 -10.62
CA LEU A 1 0.81 -26.89 -10.09
C LEU A 1 1.63 -25.91 -10.94
N SER A 2 1.42 -24.63 -10.84
CA SER A 2 2.41 -23.65 -11.31
C SER A 2 2.31 -22.43 -10.40
N ASN A 3 3.24 -22.35 -9.45
CA ASN A 3 3.55 -21.10 -8.77
C ASN A 3 4.07 -20.12 -9.83
N GLN A 4 3.20 -19.28 -10.36
CA GLN A 4 3.62 -18.15 -11.17
C GLN A 4 4.16 -17.08 -10.21
N ILE A 5 5.47 -17.11 -10.04
CA ILE A 5 6.20 -16.05 -9.36
C ILE A 5 6.19 -14.83 -10.29
N TYR A 6 5.31 -13.85 -10.02
CA TYR A 6 5.29 -12.61 -10.79
C TYR A 6 6.44 -11.70 -10.34
N PHE A 7 7.37 -11.49 -11.26
CA PHE A 7 8.50 -10.59 -11.09
C PHE A 7 8.10 -9.16 -11.36
N ILE A 8 8.23 -8.28 -10.36
CA ILE A 8 8.21 -6.84 -10.62
C ILE A 8 9.64 -6.38 -10.83
N ILE A 9 10.07 -6.33 -12.07
CA ILE A 9 11.23 -5.53 -12.46
C ILE A 9 10.70 -4.10 -12.58
N ILE A 10 10.96 -3.25 -11.58
CA ILE A 10 10.88 -1.80 -11.77
C ILE A 10 12.14 -1.40 -12.56
N ALA A 11 12.21 -1.84 -13.81
CA ALA A 11 13.05 -1.19 -14.78
C ALA A 11 12.35 0.15 -15.10
N MET A 12 13.07 1.23 -15.03
CA MET A 12 12.61 2.54 -15.53
C MET A 12 12.45 2.44 -17.06
N ALA A 13 11.46 1.71 -17.52
CA ALA A 13 11.03 1.73 -18.89
C ALA A 13 10.16 2.98 -19.10
N LYS A 14 10.41 3.70 -20.15
CA LYS A 14 9.72 4.93 -20.56
C LYS A 14 8.23 4.72 -20.95
N THR A 15 7.69 3.54 -20.79
CA THR A 15 6.29 3.20 -21.06
C THR A 15 5.65 2.81 -19.74
N ILE A 16 4.81 3.67 -19.20
CA ILE A 16 3.94 3.33 -18.07
C ILE A 16 2.95 2.29 -18.61
N ASP A 17 2.91 1.13 -17.95
CA ASP A 17 1.96 0.07 -18.30
C ASP A 17 0.53 0.62 -18.19
N ILE A 18 -0.27 0.47 -19.25
CA ILE A 18 -1.66 0.93 -19.32
C ILE A 18 -2.49 0.34 -18.15
N GLN A 19 -2.19 -0.87 -17.72
CA GLN A 19 -2.88 -1.51 -16.59
C GLN A 19 -2.60 -0.76 -15.28
N LEU A 20 -1.38 -0.27 -15.07
CA LEU A 20 -1.04 0.54 -13.91
C LEU A 20 -1.74 1.90 -13.94
N LEU A 21 -1.89 2.50 -15.12
CA LEU A 21 -2.64 3.75 -15.27
C LEU A 21 -4.11 3.59 -14.85
N LYS A 22 -4.76 2.49 -15.23
CA LYS A 22 -6.13 2.18 -14.81
C LYS A 22 -6.31 2.17 -13.29
N GLN A 23 -5.30 1.73 -12.54
CA GLN A 23 -5.35 1.78 -11.08
C GLN A 23 -5.28 3.22 -10.56
N LEU A 24 -4.55 4.10 -11.27
CA LEU A 24 -4.45 5.51 -10.92
C LEU A 24 -5.70 6.33 -11.30
N ASP A 25 -6.61 5.78 -12.11
CA ASP A 25 -7.90 6.41 -12.43
C ASP A 25 -8.98 6.08 -11.41
N LYS A 26 -8.75 5.11 -10.52
CA LYS A 26 -9.68 4.74 -9.45
C LYS A 26 -9.77 5.82 -8.37
N PRO A 27 -10.86 5.84 -7.56
CA PRO A 27 -11.01 6.76 -6.44
C PRO A 27 -9.81 6.68 -5.49
N ARG A 28 -9.27 7.84 -5.14
CA ARG A 28 -8.14 7.98 -4.22
C ARG A 28 -8.42 9.12 -3.26
N VAL A 29 -8.31 8.84 -1.97
CA VAL A 29 -8.50 9.82 -0.91
C VAL A 29 -7.23 9.91 -0.08
N TRP A 30 -6.77 11.11 0.19
CA TRP A 30 -5.63 11.39 1.07
C TRP A 30 -6.08 12.26 2.25
N PHE A 31 -5.56 11.92 3.44
CA PHE A 31 -5.96 12.61 4.67
C PHE A 31 -5.23 13.92 4.90
N CYS A 32 -4.01 14.03 4.40
CA CYS A 32 -3.21 15.25 4.51
C CYS A 32 -2.22 15.37 3.36
N LYS A 33 -1.67 16.57 3.19
CA LYS A 33 -0.64 16.83 2.18
C LYS A 33 0.75 16.58 2.76
N TYR A 34 1.40 15.52 2.30
CA TYR A 34 2.74 15.18 2.77
C TYR A 34 3.83 15.99 2.05
N PHE A 35 4.68 16.66 2.83
CA PHE A 35 5.88 17.33 2.35
C PHE A 35 7.14 16.58 2.83
N PRO A 36 7.99 16.04 1.93
CA PRO A 36 9.23 15.39 2.32
C PRO A 36 10.14 16.30 3.17
N SER A 37 10.93 15.73 4.08
CA SER A 37 11.80 16.46 5.02
C SER A 37 12.80 17.40 4.36
N ARG A 38 13.17 17.14 3.09
CA ARG A 38 14.02 18.03 2.28
C ARG A 38 13.39 19.41 2.01
N ILE A 39 12.05 19.51 2.09
CA ILE A 39 11.33 20.79 1.97
C ILE A 39 11.25 21.41 3.36
N ARG A 40 12.08 22.43 3.61
CA ARG A 40 12.25 23.03 4.94
C ARG A 40 11.22 24.10 5.25
N ASN A 41 10.83 24.92 4.26
CA ASN A 41 9.90 26.03 4.43
C ASN A 41 8.46 25.55 4.28
N VAL A 42 7.93 24.95 5.34
CA VAL A 42 6.54 24.49 5.43
C VAL A 42 5.92 25.06 6.70
N GLY A 43 4.59 25.25 6.69
CA GLY A 43 3.84 25.73 7.83
C GLY A 43 3.79 24.74 8.99
N GLU A 44 3.25 25.15 10.13
CA GLU A 44 3.16 24.30 11.32
C GLU A 44 2.23 23.10 11.09
N LYS A 45 1.14 23.30 10.33
CA LYS A 45 0.22 22.22 9.97
C LYS A 45 0.94 21.14 9.16
N GLU A 46 1.72 21.54 8.14
CA GLU A 46 2.47 20.60 7.29
C GLU A 46 3.59 19.89 8.05
N LYS A 47 4.17 20.55 9.07
CA LYS A 47 5.12 19.90 9.98
C LYS A 47 4.42 18.83 10.83
N ALA A 48 3.24 19.16 11.37
CA ALA A 48 2.44 18.21 12.15
C ALA A 48 1.97 17.02 11.30
N ASP A 49 1.46 17.26 10.08
CA ASP A 49 1.07 16.22 9.14
C ASP A 49 2.26 15.29 8.80
N ARG A 50 3.44 15.85 8.59
CA ARG A 50 4.67 15.08 8.35
C ARG A 50 5.08 14.26 9.57
N GLN A 51 4.95 14.84 10.79
CA GLN A 51 5.25 14.12 12.03
C GLN A 51 4.28 12.95 12.22
N LEU A 52 2.99 13.14 11.94
CA LEU A 52 1.98 12.08 11.98
C LEU A 52 2.38 10.89 11.07
N VAL A 53 2.83 11.18 9.84
CA VAL A 53 3.31 10.13 8.92
C VAL A 53 4.51 9.38 9.49
N PHE A 54 5.47 10.07 10.12
CA PHE A 54 6.62 9.42 10.75
C PHE A 54 6.21 8.57 11.95
N ASP A 55 5.35 9.09 12.81
CA ASP A 55 4.85 8.37 13.97
C ASP A 55 4.03 7.13 13.56
N PHE A 56 3.23 7.25 12.51
CA PHE A 56 2.52 6.11 11.94
C PHE A 56 3.49 5.04 11.39
N LYS A 57 4.52 5.46 10.65
CA LYS A 57 5.54 4.54 10.11
C LYS A 57 6.26 3.74 11.19
N ASP A 58 6.40 4.34 12.37
CA ASP A 58 7.02 3.72 13.55
C ASP A 58 6.00 3.02 14.47
N GLY A 59 4.74 2.89 14.06
CA GLY A 59 3.68 2.19 14.80
C GLY A 59 3.10 2.98 15.97
N ARG A 60 3.43 4.27 16.14
CA ARG A 60 2.99 5.06 17.30
C ARG A 60 1.61 5.71 17.15
N ALA A 61 1.28 6.18 15.95
CA ALA A 61 0.04 6.94 15.69
C ALA A 61 -1.05 6.11 15.00
N TYR A 62 -1.00 4.80 15.13
CA TYR A 62 -1.92 3.91 14.42
C TYR A 62 -3.40 4.14 14.78
N GLU A 63 -3.70 4.49 16.03
CA GLU A 63 -5.09 4.73 16.47
C GLU A 63 -5.70 5.95 15.78
N GLU A 64 -4.98 7.07 15.74
CA GLU A 64 -5.45 8.29 15.06
C GLU A 64 -5.68 8.05 13.57
N VAL A 65 -4.73 7.37 12.90
CA VAL A 65 -4.85 7.07 11.47
C VAL A 65 -5.98 6.07 11.22
N ALA A 66 -6.18 5.10 12.11
CA ALA A 66 -7.30 4.15 12.01
C ALA A 66 -8.66 4.81 12.15
N GLN A 67 -8.81 5.77 13.07
CA GLN A 67 -10.04 6.55 13.21
C GLN A 67 -10.37 7.36 11.94
N ARG A 68 -9.37 8.05 11.39
CA ARG A 68 -9.52 8.79 10.12
C ARG A 68 -9.91 7.87 8.97
N THR A 69 -9.24 6.72 8.87
CA THR A 69 -9.50 5.70 7.85
C THR A 69 -10.91 5.13 7.98
N ALA A 70 -11.31 4.76 9.20
CA ALA A 70 -12.63 4.22 9.46
C ALA A 70 -13.75 5.22 9.15
N THR A 71 -13.57 6.49 9.53
CA THR A 71 -14.52 7.56 9.20
C THR A 71 -14.70 7.68 7.68
N GLN A 72 -13.60 7.74 6.93
CA GLN A 72 -13.65 7.81 5.46
C GLN A 72 -14.32 6.58 4.83
N MET A 73 -14.06 5.40 5.37
CA MET A 73 -14.70 4.16 4.90
C MET A 73 -16.21 4.19 5.16
N TRP A 74 -16.64 4.61 6.35
CA TRP A 74 -18.05 4.73 6.69
C TRP A 74 -18.79 5.77 5.83
N GLU A 75 -18.18 6.93 5.59
CA GLU A 75 -18.74 7.97 4.73
C GLU A 75 -18.91 7.49 3.28
N THR A 76 -18.02 6.63 2.81
CA THR A 76 -18.02 6.18 1.42
C THR A 76 -18.89 4.94 1.21
N TYR A 77 -18.80 3.96 2.12
CA TYR A 77 -19.36 2.63 1.93
C TYR A 77 -20.46 2.25 2.94
N GLY A 78 -20.57 2.96 4.05
CA GLY A 78 -21.56 2.68 5.09
C GLY A 78 -21.51 1.22 5.55
N LYS A 79 -22.64 0.55 5.57
CA LYS A 79 -22.75 -0.87 5.99
C LYS A 79 -22.01 -1.84 5.07
N GLU A 80 -21.72 -1.45 3.83
CA GLU A 80 -20.97 -2.28 2.89
C GLU A 80 -19.50 -2.45 3.29
N CYS A 81 -19.00 -1.68 4.26
CA CYS A 81 -17.67 -1.90 4.83
C CYS A 81 -17.44 -3.36 5.25
N ALA A 82 -18.46 -4.03 5.77
CA ALA A 82 -18.38 -5.43 6.20
C ALA A 82 -18.07 -6.43 5.06
N ASN A 83 -18.29 -6.03 3.81
CA ASN A 83 -18.02 -6.83 2.62
C ASN A 83 -16.69 -6.49 1.94
N ILE A 84 -15.95 -5.50 2.49
CA ILE A 84 -14.71 -5.00 1.91
C ILE A 84 -13.51 -5.61 2.64
N VAL A 85 -12.55 -6.10 1.90
CA VAL A 85 -11.22 -6.43 2.42
C VAL A 85 -10.39 -5.15 2.51
N PHE A 86 -9.92 -4.81 3.69
CA PHE A 86 -8.98 -3.72 3.91
C PHE A 86 -7.55 -4.24 3.87
N SER A 87 -6.73 -3.76 2.91
CA SER A 87 -5.40 -4.31 2.67
C SER A 87 -4.36 -3.22 2.45
N PRO A 88 -3.30 -3.13 3.29
CA PRO A 88 -2.25 -2.14 3.11
C PRO A 88 -1.23 -2.57 2.06
N VAL A 89 -0.66 -1.60 1.35
CA VAL A 89 0.56 -1.81 0.56
C VAL A 89 1.70 -2.18 1.51
N PRO A 90 2.33 -3.35 1.39
CA PRO A 90 3.31 -3.79 2.36
C PRO A 90 4.52 -2.88 2.48
N ALA A 91 5.04 -2.73 3.69
CA ALA A 91 6.31 -2.06 3.93
C ALA A 91 7.49 -2.88 3.39
N SER A 92 8.67 -2.25 3.33
CA SER A 92 9.87 -2.82 2.68
C SER A 92 10.47 -4.06 3.37
N THR A 93 10.09 -4.37 4.60
CA THR A 93 10.53 -5.58 5.32
C THR A 93 9.37 -6.13 6.14
N CYS A 94 9.41 -7.43 6.46
CA CYS A 94 8.43 -8.07 7.32
C CYS A 94 8.30 -7.36 8.68
N GLU A 95 9.42 -7.03 9.31
CA GLU A 95 9.44 -6.32 10.60
C GLU A 95 8.73 -4.97 10.52
N LYS A 96 9.10 -4.13 9.53
CA LYS A 96 8.46 -2.82 9.31
C LYS A 96 6.98 -2.96 8.98
N ASN A 97 6.62 -4.00 8.25
CA ASN A 97 5.23 -4.29 7.88
C ASN A 97 4.39 -4.57 9.13
N VAL A 98 4.90 -5.41 10.04
CA VAL A 98 4.23 -5.74 11.31
C VAL A 98 4.11 -4.50 12.20
N ILE A 99 5.22 -3.76 12.41
CA ILE A 99 5.23 -2.56 13.25
C ILE A 99 4.21 -1.53 12.76
N ARG A 100 4.15 -1.29 11.46
CA ARG A 100 3.32 -0.25 10.88
C ARG A 100 1.86 -0.63 10.77
N TYR A 101 1.58 -1.85 10.29
CA TYR A 101 0.25 -2.17 9.78
C TYR A 101 -0.55 -3.17 10.61
N LYS A 102 0.07 -4.02 11.43
CA LYS A 102 -0.66 -5.08 12.14
C LYS A 102 -1.74 -4.51 13.05
N ALA A 103 -1.37 -3.68 14.02
CA ALA A 103 -2.33 -3.06 14.95
C ALA A 103 -3.28 -2.09 14.23
N PHE A 104 -2.78 -1.36 13.24
CA PHE A 104 -3.56 -0.44 12.42
C PHE A 104 -4.70 -1.15 11.67
N CYS A 105 -4.38 -2.21 10.92
CA CYS A 105 -5.39 -2.95 10.16
C CYS A 105 -6.42 -3.61 11.07
N GLN A 106 -5.97 -4.21 12.17
CA GLN A 106 -6.87 -4.77 13.17
C GLN A 106 -7.84 -3.68 13.67
N ARG A 107 -7.33 -2.49 14.01
CA ARG A 107 -8.15 -1.40 14.54
C ARG A 107 -9.15 -0.84 13.51
N VAL A 108 -8.72 -0.65 12.26
CA VAL A 108 -9.64 -0.25 11.17
C VAL A 108 -10.77 -1.27 11.01
N CYS A 109 -10.46 -2.56 11.01
CA CYS A 109 -11.47 -3.62 10.85
C CYS A 109 -12.41 -3.71 12.05
N GLU A 110 -11.92 -3.51 13.28
CA GLU A 110 -12.78 -3.40 14.47
C GLU A 110 -13.77 -2.24 14.39
N LEU A 111 -13.32 -1.08 13.89
CA LEU A 111 -14.15 0.12 13.77
C LEU A 111 -15.15 0.05 12.63
N THR A 112 -14.84 -0.65 11.55
CA THR A 112 -15.66 -0.65 10.33
C THR A 112 -16.43 -1.95 10.08
N GLY A 113 -16.03 -3.04 10.72
CA GLY A 113 -16.50 -4.38 10.39
C GLY A 113 -15.85 -4.96 9.12
N ALA A 114 -14.91 -4.25 8.48
CA ALA A 114 -14.21 -4.71 7.29
C ALA A 114 -13.39 -5.97 7.54
N ILE A 115 -13.15 -6.73 6.48
CA ILE A 115 -12.35 -7.96 6.53
C ILE A 115 -10.86 -7.58 6.53
N ASN A 116 -10.10 -8.12 7.48
CA ASN A 116 -8.67 -7.82 7.58
C ASN A 116 -7.88 -8.59 6.52
N GLY A 117 -7.26 -7.88 5.58
CA GLY A 117 -6.40 -8.46 4.54
C GLY A 117 -4.91 -8.53 4.91
N PHE A 118 -4.51 -8.02 6.08
CA PHE A 118 -3.10 -7.93 6.48
C PHE A 118 -2.41 -9.30 6.53
N ASP A 119 -3.04 -10.29 7.15
CA ASP A 119 -2.45 -11.62 7.35
C ASP A 119 -2.45 -12.48 6.07
N HIS A 120 -3.10 -12.01 5.00
CA HIS A 120 -3.18 -12.66 3.69
C HIS A 120 -2.15 -12.14 2.67
N VAL A 121 -1.25 -11.24 3.13
CA VAL A 121 -0.13 -10.72 2.33
C VAL A 121 1.13 -10.79 3.16
N SER A 122 2.14 -11.49 2.68
CA SER A 122 3.42 -11.59 3.35
C SER A 122 4.53 -10.90 2.57
N VAL A 123 5.53 -10.41 3.30
CA VAL A 123 6.78 -9.90 2.74
C VAL A 123 7.87 -10.87 3.11
N SER A 124 8.37 -11.62 2.13
CA SER A 124 9.41 -12.61 2.34
C SER A 124 10.67 -12.25 1.57
N GLY A 125 11.81 -12.48 2.22
CA GLY A 125 13.15 -12.50 1.61
C GLY A 125 13.59 -11.22 0.90
N GLU A 126 14.87 -11.22 0.56
CA GLU A 126 15.48 -10.22 -0.33
C GLU A 126 15.97 -10.96 -1.58
N ARG A 127 15.42 -10.60 -2.74
CA ARG A 127 15.98 -11.02 -4.00
C ARG A 127 16.98 -9.99 -4.50
N LEU A 128 18.15 -10.45 -4.86
CA LEU A 128 19.14 -9.62 -5.52
C LEU A 128 18.78 -9.52 -7.01
N THR A 129 18.51 -8.31 -7.48
CA THR A 129 18.39 -8.02 -8.91
C THR A 129 19.60 -7.24 -9.37
N VAL A 130 20.20 -7.65 -10.49
CA VAL A 130 21.31 -6.96 -11.11
C VAL A 130 20.74 -6.02 -12.16
N HIS A 131 20.97 -4.71 -12.00
CA HIS A 131 20.64 -3.70 -13.00
C HIS A 131 21.92 -3.11 -13.59
N GLU A 132 21.97 -2.99 -14.90
CA GLU A 132 22.96 -2.14 -15.56
C GLU A 132 22.51 -0.68 -15.49
N ASN A 133 23.35 0.18 -14.94
CA ASN A 133 23.11 1.62 -14.95
C ASN A 133 23.58 2.22 -16.30
N ARG A 134 23.28 3.52 -16.53
CA ARG A 134 23.70 4.23 -17.76
C ARG A 134 25.22 4.28 -17.98
N LYS A 135 26.04 3.87 -16.99
CA LYS A 135 27.49 3.78 -17.07
C LYS A 135 28.01 2.34 -17.23
N ASN A 136 27.10 1.38 -17.55
CA ASN A 136 27.40 -0.05 -17.61
C ASN A 136 27.94 -0.66 -16.31
N GLU A 137 27.70 -0.02 -15.16
CA GLU A 137 28.02 -0.58 -13.86
C GLU A 137 26.85 -1.45 -13.38
N LYS A 138 27.15 -2.68 -12.95
CA LYS A 138 26.14 -3.59 -12.40
C LYS A 138 25.80 -3.18 -10.97
N GLU A 139 24.62 -2.60 -10.77
CA GLU A 139 24.10 -2.26 -9.44
C GLU A 139 23.20 -3.41 -8.95
N VAL A 140 23.58 -4.01 -7.83
CA VAL A 140 22.78 -5.04 -7.17
C VAL A 140 21.73 -4.35 -6.29
N ARG A 141 20.45 -4.50 -6.63
CA ARG A 141 19.35 -3.99 -5.82
C ARG A 141 18.62 -5.13 -5.13
N LYS A 142 18.33 -4.91 -3.86
CA LYS A 142 17.47 -5.78 -3.09
C LYS A 142 16.01 -5.49 -3.43
N VAL A 143 15.26 -6.50 -3.82
CA VAL A 143 13.83 -6.41 -4.10
C VAL A 143 13.09 -7.35 -3.16
N ASN A 144 12.10 -6.84 -2.46
CA ASN A 144 11.27 -7.66 -1.60
C ASN A 144 10.31 -8.51 -2.43
N ILE A 145 10.07 -9.71 -1.97
CA ILE A 145 9.07 -10.60 -2.54
C ILE A 145 7.78 -10.40 -1.74
N ILE A 146 6.71 -10.06 -2.44
CA ILE A 146 5.36 -9.98 -1.87
C ILE A 146 4.61 -11.23 -2.32
N GLU A 147 4.10 -11.99 -1.36
CA GLU A 147 3.30 -13.18 -1.59
C GLU A 147 1.87 -12.93 -1.12
N PHE A 148 0.91 -13.40 -1.90
CA PHE A 148 -0.51 -13.22 -1.66
C PHE A 148 -1.20 -14.57 -1.44
N ASP A 149 -2.19 -14.58 -0.57
CA ASP A 149 -3.19 -15.64 -0.51
C ASP A 149 -4.21 -15.42 -1.64
N ASP A 150 -3.95 -16.01 -2.79
CA ASP A 150 -4.74 -15.84 -4.01
C ASP A 150 -6.18 -16.37 -3.84
N VAL A 151 -6.35 -17.44 -3.10
CA VAL A 151 -7.67 -18.00 -2.79
C VAL A 151 -8.51 -17.02 -1.97
N PHE A 152 -7.87 -16.35 -1.01
CA PHE A 152 -8.53 -15.37 -0.16
C PHE A 152 -9.03 -14.15 -0.95
N PHE A 153 -8.19 -13.58 -1.82
CA PHE A 153 -8.53 -12.35 -2.54
C PHE A 153 -9.49 -12.53 -3.72
N LYS A 154 -9.58 -13.73 -4.28
CA LYS A 154 -10.40 -14.01 -5.45
C LYS A 154 -11.87 -13.66 -5.25
N GLY A 155 -12.39 -12.80 -6.13
CA GLY A 155 -13.80 -12.36 -6.13
C GLY A 155 -14.14 -11.35 -5.03
N LYS A 156 -13.18 -10.90 -4.20
CA LYS A 156 -13.45 -9.93 -3.14
C LYS A 156 -13.26 -8.49 -3.60
N SER A 157 -14.04 -7.59 -3.03
CA SER A 157 -13.82 -6.15 -3.13
C SER A 157 -12.74 -5.75 -2.15
N VAL A 158 -11.71 -5.04 -2.62
CA VAL A 158 -10.53 -4.67 -1.81
C VAL A 158 -10.35 -3.15 -1.82
N LEU A 159 -10.24 -2.55 -0.64
CA LEU A 159 -9.81 -1.18 -0.45
C LEU A 159 -8.34 -1.17 -0.02
N VAL A 160 -7.51 -0.52 -0.81
CA VAL A 160 -6.06 -0.47 -0.57
C VAL A 160 -5.71 0.75 0.27
N PHE A 161 -4.78 0.59 1.20
CA PHE A 161 -4.18 1.68 1.99
C PHE A 161 -2.68 1.78 1.72
N ASP A 162 -2.14 2.99 1.64
CA ASP A 162 -0.68 3.23 1.63
C ASP A 162 -0.38 4.45 2.51
N ASP A 163 0.76 4.47 3.19
CA ASP A 163 1.11 5.53 4.16
C ASP A 163 1.43 6.89 3.50
N VAL A 164 1.84 6.89 2.26
CA VAL A 164 2.12 8.10 1.47
C VAL A 164 1.93 7.83 -0.02
N ILE A 165 1.15 8.64 -0.68
CA ILE A 165 1.10 8.65 -2.14
C ILE A 165 1.96 9.80 -2.72
N THR A 166 2.87 9.46 -3.63
CA THR A 166 3.63 10.43 -4.43
C THR A 166 3.22 10.33 -5.90
N LYS A 167 3.89 9.47 -6.65
CA LYS A 167 3.51 9.14 -8.05
C LYS A 167 2.46 8.02 -8.13
N GLY A 168 2.12 7.41 -7.01
CA GLY A 168 1.14 6.34 -6.91
C GLY A 168 1.60 4.97 -7.45
N LEU A 169 2.88 4.81 -7.80
CA LEU A 169 3.37 3.57 -8.42
C LEU A 169 3.27 2.37 -7.47
N SER A 170 3.61 2.51 -6.19
CA SER A 170 3.49 1.42 -5.20
C SER A 170 2.05 0.93 -5.10
N TYR A 171 1.13 1.88 -4.94
CA TYR A 171 -0.31 1.60 -4.93
C TYR A 171 -0.75 0.92 -6.23
N ALA A 172 -0.41 1.48 -7.40
CA ALA A 172 -0.86 0.96 -8.68
C ALA A 172 -0.37 -0.47 -8.95
N VAL A 173 0.89 -0.74 -8.64
CA VAL A 173 1.48 -2.08 -8.77
C VAL A 173 0.78 -3.07 -7.85
N TYR A 174 0.59 -2.72 -6.59
CA TYR A 174 -0.08 -3.58 -5.60
C TYR A 174 -1.54 -3.85 -5.99
N ALA A 175 -2.29 -2.80 -6.34
CA ALA A 175 -3.68 -2.90 -6.78
C ALA A 175 -3.82 -3.76 -8.05
N ASN A 176 -2.91 -3.60 -9.02
CA ASN A 176 -2.89 -4.42 -10.23
C ASN A 176 -2.62 -5.90 -9.92
N GLN A 177 -1.73 -6.20 -8.96
CA GLN A 177 -1.50 -7.58 -8.53
C GLN A 177 -2.74 -8.21 -7.92
N LEU A 178 -3.45 -7.49 -7.05
CA LEU A 178 -4.71 -7.97 -6.47
C LEU A 178 -5.76 -8.25 -7.56
N GLU A 179 -5.88 -7.38 -8.57
CA GLU A 179 -6.81 -7.62 -9.69
C GLU A 179 -6.40 -8.81 -10.56
N ASN A 180 -5.11 -9.04 -10.76
CA ASN A 180 -4.61 -10.24 -11.46
C ASN A 180 -4.93 -11.54 -10.71
N LEU A 181 -5.14 -11.48 -9.39
CA LEU A 181 -5.64 -12.60 -8.58
C LEU A 181 -7.16 -12.73 -8.61
N GLY A 182 -7.87 -11.85 -9.33
CA GLY A 182 -9.31 -11.86 -9.45
C GLY A 182 -10.05 -11.05 -8.36
N ALA A 183 -9.35 -10.20 -7.63
CA ALA A 183 -9.98 -9.22 -6.73
C ALA A 183 -10.57 -8.05 -7.53
N ASN A 184 -11.52 -7.32 -6.93
CA ASN A 184 -12.02 -6.04 -7.41
C ASN A 184 -11.48 -4.91 -6.53
N VAL A 185 -10.47 -4.18 -6.97
CA VAL A 185 -9.91 -3.06 -6.21
C VAL A 185 -10.82 -1.84 -6.36
N LEU A 186 -11.35 -1.36 -5.24
CA LEU A 186 -12.29 -0.23 -5.18
C LEU A 186 -11.60 1.13 -5.30
N GLY A 187 -10.35 1.23 -4.85
CA GLY A 187 -9.57 2.46 -4.81
C GLY A 187 -8.51 2.43 -3.71
N GLY A 188 -8.02 3.63 -3.31
CA GLY A 188 -6.97 3.75 -2.30
C GLY A 188 -7.21 4.88 -1.31
N LEU A 189 -6.77 4.66 -0.06
CA LEU A 189 -6.69 5.64 1.01
C LEU A 189 -5.21 5.91 1.36
N PHE A 190 -4.85 7.19 1.68
CA PHE A 190 -3.46 7.60 1.87
C PHE A 190 -3.31 8.63 3.00
#